data_c176cb1a7eb6edc5b3c44c4804c910e6
#
_entry.id   c176cb1a7eb6edc5b3c44c4804c910e6
#
_cell.length_a   1.000
_cell.length_b   1.000
_cell.length_c   1.000
_cell.angle_alpha   90.00
_cell.angle_beta   90.00
_cell.angle_gamma   90.00
#
_symmetry.space_group_name_H-M   'P 1'
#
loop_
_entity.id
_entity.type
_entity.pdbx_description
1 polymer ?
#
loop_
_entity_poly.entity_id
_entity_poly.type
_entity_poly.pdbx_seq_one_letter_code
_entity_poly.pdbx_strand_id
1 'polypeptide(L)'
;MKKINAVILWTSFAFYFLGVNPASAQMSFLVSPIRVEQQVAAGASETDVIEVRNEGTKPNRVKVYTEDWELDRKGEVNYARAGKGPNSCATWIQLNPTDFRVEPGQTRQVRYTLTVPGGTKEGGYRAAIVFEGMPLAEGGPPQKRVAVHGRIGVVLYETVGKPDIKAQFEDFQVSPEKKGVSFKLTLANKGNVHFRVKKSWITLKNSQGAEVAKVEVPDIPVLPGATRDLEFSKELALPRGTYQAEVVLDVGRRDFLGRKQSFTIGR
;
A
#
# COMPACT_ATOMS: atom_id res chain seq x y z
N MET A 1 14.13 -85.91 9.61
CA MET A 1 14.07 -84.66 8.84
C MET A 1 12.81 -83.93 9.23
N LYS A 2 12.93 -82.87 10.16
CA LYS A 2 11.80 -82.08 10.58
C LYS A 2 11.88 -80.70 9.86
N LYS A 3 10.84 -80.35 9.11
CA LYS A 3 10.69 -79.07 8.46
C LYS A 3 10.15 -78.08 9.48
N ILE A 4 10.87 -77.00 9.71
CA ILE A 4 10.45 -75.83 10.56
C ILE A 4 9.82 -74.83 9.61
N ASN A 5 8.51 -74.60 9.76
CA ASN A 5 7.80 -73.54 9.05
C ASN A 5 7.98 -72.20 9.88
N ALA A 6 8.67 -71.22 9.30
CA ALA A 6 8.75 -69.87 9.84
C ALA A 6 7.52 -69.06 9.41
N VAL A 7 6.70 -68.66 10.38
CA VAL A 7 5.59 -67.73 10.20
C VAL A 7 6.14 -66.31 10.35
N ILE A 8 6.17 -65.55 9.26
CA ILE A 8 6.53 -64.13 9.27
C ILE A 8 5.26 -63.31 9.58
N LEU A 9 5.22 -62.75 10.79
CA LEU A 9 4.18 -61.81 11.20
C LEU A 9 4.51 -60.42 10.60
N TRP A 10 3.72 -59.94 9.67
CA TRP A 10 3.75 -58.56 9.18
C TRP A 10 2.91 -57.67 10.10
N THR A 11 3.58 -56.90 10.97
CA THR A 11 2.93 -55.85 11.74
C THR A 11 2.86 -54.60 10.87
N SER A 12 1.65 -54.29 10.37
CA SER A 12 1.35 -53.07 9.65
C SER A 12 1.31 -51.89 10.66
N PHE A 13 2.34 -51.06 10.65
CA PHE A 13 2.39 -49.81 11.42
C PHE A 13 1.60 -48.75 10.66
N ALA A 14 0.34 -48.53 11.01
CA ALA A 14 -0.49 -47.44 10.48
C ALA A 14 0.01 -46.11 11.01
N PHE A 15 0.73 -45.36 10.20
CA PHE A 15 1.10 -43.95 10.49
C PHE A 15 -0.16 -43.08 10.38
N TYR A 16 -0.76 -42.74 11.51
CA TYR A 16 -1.77 -41.69 11.59
C TYR A 16 -1.08 -40.34 11.32
N PHE A 17 -1.17 -39.86 10.10
CA PHE A 17 -0.88 -38.46 9.79
C PHE A 17 -1.96 -37.57 10.46
N LEU A 18 -1.66 -37.09 11.66
CA LEU A 18 -2.39 -35.96 12.25
C LEU A 18 -2.15 -34.76 11.36
N GLY A 19 -3.10 -34.49 10.46
CA GLY A 19 -3.10 -33.29 9.62
C GLY A 19 -3.14 -32.07 10.51
N VAL A 20 -1.99 -31.46 10.73
CA VAL A 20 -1.91 -30.11 11.29
C VAL A 20 -2.43 -29.15 10.22
N ASN A 21 -3.70 -28.79 10.30
CA ASN A 21 -4.23 -27.70 9.50
C ASN A 21 -3.49 -26.43 9.93
N PRO A 22 -2.69 -25.79 9.06
CA PRO A 22 -2.13 -24.48 9.38
C PRO A 22 -3.31 -23.52 9.58
N ALA A 23 -3.50 -23.04 10.80
CA ALA A 23 -4.44 -21.98 11.08
C ALA A 23 -3.93 -20.73 10.35
N SER A 24 -4.42 -20.48 9.15
CA SER A 24 -4.19 -19.24 8.42
C SER A 24 -4.84 -18.12 9.26
N ALA A 25 -4.00 -17.31 9.90
CA ALA A 25 -4.43 -16.06 10.50
C ALA A 25 -4.73 -15.07 9.36
N GLN A 26 -5.86 -15.26 8.70
CA GLN A 26 -6.32 -14.39 7.63
C GLN A 26 -7.06 -13.22 8.23
N MET A 27 -6.66 -12.01 7.85
CA MET A 27 -7.42 -10.81 8.15
C MET A 27 -8.81 -10.98 7.54
N SER A 28 -9.84 -10.97 8.39
CA SER A 28 -11.18 -11.41 8.00
C SER A 28 -12.12 -10.27 7.61
N PHE A 29 -11.61 -9.04 7.43
CA PHE A 29 -12.44 -7.91 7.00
C PHE A 29 -11.78 -7.09 5.90
N LEU A 30 -12.61 -6.52 5.03
CA LEU A 30 -12.23 -5.59 3.97
C LEU A 30 -12.71 -4.19 4.32
N VAL A 31 -11.98 -3.20 3.86
CA VAL A 31 -12.34 -1.78 4.00
C VAL A 31 -12.30 -1.12 2.62
N SER A 32 -13.31 -0.36 2.26
CA SER A 32 -13.43 0.31 0.97
C SER A 32 -14.09 1.68 1.09
N PRO A 33 -13.53 2.72 0.45
CA PRO A 33 -12.28 2.75 -0.29
C PRO A 33 -11.06 2.70 0.64
N ILE A 34 -9.89 2.28 0.15
CA ILE A 34 -8.63 2.29 0.91
C ILE A 34 -7.89 3.63 0.82
N ARG A 35 -8.40 4.54 -0.02
CA ARG A 35 -7.86 5.88 -0.23
C ARG A 35 -8.99 6.85 -0.54
N VAL A 36 -8.92 8.02 0.09
CA VAL A 36 -9.79 9.16 -0.15
C VAL A 36 -8.94 10.34 -0.59
N GLU A 37 -9.31 10.98 -1.68
CA GLU A 37 -8.72 12.23 -2.17
C GLU A 37 -9.86 13.24 -2.34
N GLN A 38 -9.85 14.33 -1.57
CA GLN A 38 -10.92 15.33 -1.57
C GLN A 38 -10.37 16.75 -1.49
N GLN A 39 -11.23 17.73 -1.77
CA GLN A 39 -10.90 19.16 -1.70
C GLN A 39 -12.02 19.91 -1.03
N VAL A 40 -11.76 20.38 0.20
CA VAL A 40 -12.73 21.10 1.02
C VAL A 40 -12.19 22.49 1.34
N ALA A 41 -13.02 23.51 1.21
CA ALA A 41 -12.61 24.88 1.50
C ALA A 41 -12.38 25.09 3.01
N ALA A 42 -11.50 26.04 3.36
CA ALA A 42 -11.31 26.45 4.74
C ALA A 42 -12.65 26.94 5.36
N GLY A 43 -12.98 26.44 6.56
CA GLY A 43 -14.24 26.68 7.25
C GLY A 43 -15.41 25.80 6.80
N ALA A 44 -15.24 24.94 5.78
CA ALA A 44 -16.27 24.03 5.30
C ALA A 44 -16.10 22.62 5.85
N SER A 45 -17.15 21.80 5.67
CA SER A 45 -17.16 20.39 6.06
C SER A 45 -17.65 19.53 4.91
N GLU A 46 -17.12 18.31 4.82
CA GLU A 46 -17.59 17.27 3.91
C GLU A 46 -17.79 15.97 4.69
N THR A 47 -18.83 15.22 4.31
CA THR A 47 -19.18 13.95 4.95
C THR A 47 -19.30 12.87 3.90
N ASP A 48 -18.65 11.73 4.15
CA ASP A 48 -18.72 10.55 3.30
C ASP A 48 -18.65 9.28 4.14
N VAL A 49 -18.66 8.11 3.52
CA VAL A 49 -18.68 6.82 4.19
C VAL A 49 -17.55 5.90 3.74
N ILE A 50 -17.08 5.08 4.68
CA ILE A 50 -16.18 3.96 4.42
C ILE A 50 -16.90 2.69 4.82
N GLU A 51 -16.89 1.70 3.94
CA GLU A 51 -17.50 0.40 4.17
C GLU A 51 -16.52 -0.58 4.77
N VAL A 52 -17.00 -1.35 5.75
CA VAL A 52 -16.29 -2.45 6.39
C VAL A 52 -17.08 -3.71 6.22
N ARG A 53 -16.54 -4.70 5.51
CA ARG A 53 -17.18 -5.99 5.26
C ARG A 53 -16.39 -7.11 5.96
N ASN A 54 -17.12 -7.95 6.70
CA ASN A 54 -16.53 -9.14 7.31
C ASN A 54 -16.57 -10.30 6.30
N GLU A 55 -15.41 -10.69 5.77
CA GLU A 55 -15.24 -11.84 4.87
C GLU A 55 -14.94 -13.15 5.63
N GLY A 56 -14.80 -13.08 6.94
CA GLY A 56 -14.53 -14.24 7.77
C GLY A 56 -15.78 -15.03 8.13
N THR A 57 -15.57 -16.13 8.85
CA THR A 57 -16.63 -17.02 9.33
C THR A 57 -17.06 -16.72 10.77
N LYS A 58 -16.39 -15.77 11.45
CA LYS A 58 -16.66 -15.36 12.83
C LYS A 58 -16.93 -13.87 12.90
N PRO A 59 -17.74 -13.43 13.91
CA PRO A 59 -17.94 -12.01 14.11
C PRO A 59 -16.65 -11.30 14.49
N ASN A 60 -16.46 -10.07 13.98
CA ASN A 60 -15.37 -9.19 14.32
C ASN A 60 -15.88 -7.96 15.08
N ARG A 61 -15.13 -7.52 16.09
CA ARG A 61 -15.26 -6.18 16.64
C ARG A 61 -14.23 -5.27 15.93
N VAL A 62 -14.69 -4.13 15.44
CA VAL A 62 -13.84 -3.17 14.74
C VAL A 62 -13.83 -1.86 15.53
N LYS A 63 -12.63 -1.38 15.86
CA LYS A 63 -12.42 -0.04 16.37
C LYS A 63 -11.92 0.85 15.25
N VAL A 64 -12.40 2.10 15.21
CA VAL A 64 -12.04 3.06 14.18
C VAL A 64 -11.55 4.33 14.86
N TYR A 65 -10.39 4.83 14.41
CA TYR A 65 -9.77 6.04 14.94
C TYR A 65 -8.87 6.68 13.87
N THR A 66 -8.38 7.89 14.13
CA THR A 66 -7.49 8.60 13.24
C THR A 66 -6.06 8.57 13.73
N GLU A 67 -5.11 8.49 12.79
CA GLU A 67 -3.68 8.64 13.04
C GLU A 67 -3.07 9.59 12.00
N ASP A 68 -1.95 10.17 12.34
CA ASP A 68 -1.05 10.80 11.37
C ASP A 68 -0.25 9.70 10.66
N TRP A 69 0.19 10.00 9.45
CA TRP A 69 1.07 9.13 8.72
C TRP A 69 2.03 9.91 7.84
N GLU A 70 3.19 9.33 7.64
CA GLU A 70 4.26 9.86 6.80
C GLU A 70 4.80 8.75 5.93
N LEU A 71 5.45 9.15 4.84
CA LEU A 71 6.26 8.25 4.02
C LEU A 71 7.72 8.62 4.18
N ASP A 72 8.55 7.62 4.43
CA ASP A 72 9.98 7.82 4.33
C ASP A 72 10.42 7.90 2.85
N ARG A 73 11.69 8.11 2.62
CA ARG A 73 12.25 8.23 1.27
C ARG A 73 12.04 6.97 0.42
N LYS A 74 11.97 5.79 1.03
CA LYS A 74 11.72 4.50 0.35
C LYS A 74 10.23 4.16 0.23
N GLY A 75 9.35 4.89 0.93
CA GLY A 75 7.91 4.71 0.92
C GLY A 75 7.36 3.82 2.00
N GLU A 76 8.14 3.57 3.01
CA GLU A 76 7.65 2.92 4.20
C GLU A 76 6.71 3.88 4.95
N VAL A 77 5.57 3.35 5.37
CA VAL A 77 4.55 4.12 6.08
C VAL A 77 4.90 4.15 7.56
N ASN A 78 5.05 5.35 8.11
CA ASN A 78 5.23 5.59 9.53
C ASN A 78 3.97 6.22 10.10
N TYR A 79 3.33 5.55 11.06
CA TYR A 79 2.15 6.07 11.75
C TYR A 79 2.54 6.79 13.02
N ALA A 80 1.80 7.83 13.36
CA ALA A 80 1.98 8.63 14.56
C ALA A 80 0.63 9.03 15.16
N ARG A 81 0.66 9.48 16.42
CA ARG A 81 -0.55 9.98 17.08
C ARG A 81 -1.14 11.18 16.33
N ALA A 82 -2.46 11.17 16.16
CA ALA A 82 -3.22 12.22 15.48
C ALA A 82 -2.84 13.66 15.94
N GLY A 83 -2.65 14.56 14.97
CA GLY A 83 -2.37 15.96 15.15
C GLY A 83 -0.93 16.30 15.57
N LYS A 84 0.03 15.41 15.38
CA LYS A 84 1.46 15.62 15.69
C LYS A 84 2.32 15.85 14.46
N GLY A 85 1.91 15.29 13.31
CA GLY A 85 2.64 15.41 12.07
C GLY A 85 2.46 16.76 11.37
N PRO A 86 3.41 17.14 10.51
CA PRO A 86 3.23 18.28 9.63
C PRO A 86 2.07 18.00 8.67
N ASN A 87 1.25 19.01 8.41
CA ASN A 87 0.10 18.89 7.51
C ASN A 87 -0.91 17.80 7.91
N SER A 88 -1.05 17.53 9.22
CA SER A 88 -2.06 16.61 9.73
C SER A 88 -3.46 17.24 9.63
N CYS A 89 -4.42 16.45 9.14
CA CYS A 89 -5.85 16.72 9.28
C CYS A 89 -6.56 15.66 10.14
N ALA A 90 -5.82 14.82 10.85
CA ALA A 90 -6.39 13.72 11.62
C ALA A 90 -7.37 14.19 12.72
N THR A 91 -7.12 15.36 13.32
CA THR A 91 -7.99 15.96 14.33
C THR A 91 -9.19 16.70 13.74
N TRP A 92 -9.26 16.87 12.44
CA TRP A 92 -10.38 17.50 11.73
C TRP A 92 -11.50 16.49 11.42
N ILE A 93 -11.23 15.22 11.64
CA ILE A 93 -12.11 14.11 11.24
C ILE A 93 -12.90 13.63 12.45
N GLN A 94 -14.22 13.61 12.31
CA GLN A 94 -15.16 12.95 13.23
C GLN A 94 -15.62 11.64 12.60
N LEU A 95 -15.67 10.58 13.40
CA LEU A 95 -16.01 9.22 12.97
C LEU A 95 -17.27 8.72 13.70
N ASN A 96 -18.15 8.04 13.00
CA ASN A 96 -19.33 7.42 13.60
C ASN A 96 -19.81 6.20 12.78
N PRO A 97 -19.93 4.99 13.37
CA PRO A 97 -19.48 4.60 14.72
C PRO A 97 -17.96 4.41 14.82
N THR A 98 -17.42 4.49 16.04
CA THR A 98 -15.97 4.26 16.33
C THR A 98 -15.68 2.87 16.91
N ASP A 99 -16.70 2.14 17.33
CA ASP A 99 -16.57 0.78 17.87
C ASP A 99 -17.87 0.00 17.57
N PHE A 100 -17.77 -1.09 16.84
CA PHE A 100 -18.94 -1.87 16.41
C PHE A 100 -18.57 -3.31 16.09
N ARG A 101 -19.61 -4.16 16.07
CA ARG A 101 -19.51 -5.56 15.67
C ARG A 101 -20.01 -5.73 14.24
N VAL A 102 -19.31 -6.58 13.46
CA VAL A 102 -19.70 -6.98 12.11
C VAL A 102 -19.81 -8.49 12.05
N GLU A 103 -21.00 -8.99 11.77
CA GLU A 103 -21.27 -10.42 11.61
C GLU A 103 -20.66 -10.96 10.30
N PRO A 104 -20.42 -12.27 10.18
CA PRO A 104 -19.95 -12.89 8.95
C PRO A 104 -20.78 -12.50 7.74
N GLY A 105 -20.12 -12.08 6.65
CA GLY A 105 -20.77 -11.65 5.40
C GLY A 105 -21.46 -10.29 5.45
N GLN A 106 -21.57 -9.65 6.63
CA GLN A 106 -22.19 -8.32 6.75
C GLN A 106 -21.23 -7.20 6.36
N THR A 107 -21.82 -6.10 5.85
CA THR A 107 -21.18 -4.82 5.63
C THR A 107 -21.71 -3.78 6.61
N ARG A 108 -20.82 -2.97 7.17
CA ARG A 108 -21.13 -1.80 8.01
C ARG A 108 -20.53 -0.57 7.39
N GLN A 109 -21.22 0.55 7.52
CA GLN A 109 -20.75 1.85 7.08
C GLN A 109 -20.26 2.67 8.28
N VAL A 110 -19.08 3.24 8.14
CA VAL A 110 -18.53 4.24 9.05
C VAL A 110 -18.56 5.57 8.33
N ARG A 111 -19.35 6.49 8.86
CA ARG A 111 -19.40 7.87 8.38
C ARG A 111 -18.22 8.62 8.95
N TYR A 112 -17.52 9.37 8.11
CA TYR A 112 -16.56 10.35 8.55
C TYR A 112 -17.00 11.76 8.09
N THR A 113 -16.80 12.74 8.94
CA THR A 113 -17.01 14.16 8.62
C THR A 113 -15.69 14.85 8.82
N LEU A 114 -15.13 15.41 7.74
CA LEU A 114 -13.94 16.25 7.79
C LEU A 114 -14.39 17.70 7.83
N THR A 115 -13.94 18.46 8.85
CA THR A 115 -14.20 19.89 9.00
C THR A 115 -12.89 20.64 8.93
N VAL A 116 -12.67 21.39 7.85
CA VAL A 116 -11.46 22.19 7.69
C VAL A 116 -11.58 23.44 8.55
N PRO A 117 -10.67 23.71 9.51
CA PRO A 117 -10.73 24.92 10.33
C PRO A 117 -10.68 26.18 9.49
N GLY A 118 -11.39 27.23 9.93
CA GLY A 118 -11.31 28.54 9.30
C GLY A 118 -9.90 29.11 9.35
N GLY A 119 -9.45 29.74 8.25
CA GLY A 119 -8.10 30.29 8.14
C GLY A 119 -6.99 29.27 7.89
N THR A 120 -7.34 27.99 7.63
CA THR A 120 -6.37 26.97 7.20
C THR A 120 -5.65 27.44 5.93
N LYS A 121 -4.32 27.33 5.92
CA LYS A 121 -3.49 27.70 4.77
C LYS A 121 -3.75 26.76 3.58
N GLU A 122 -3.61 27.29 2.37
CA GLU A 122 -3.67 26.49 1.16
C GLU A 122 -2.58 25.42 1.13
N GLY A 123 -2.96 24.22 0.72
CA GLY A 123 -2.03 23.09 0.64
C GLY A 123 -2.68 21.74 0.86
N GLY A 124 -1.84 20.72 0.84
CA GLY A 124 -2.23 19.34 1.06
C GLY A 124 -2.07 18.93 2.52
N TYR A 125 -3.13 18.35 3.05
CA TYR A 125 -3.19 17.77 4.39
C TYR A 125 -3.45 16.28 4.28
N ARG A 126 -3.18 15.54 5.34
CA ARG A 126 -3.34 14.09 5.32
C ARG A 126 -3.69 13.51 6.68
N ALA A 127 -4.37 12.38 6.66
CA ALA A 127 -4.65 11.56 7.82
C ALA A 127 -4.78 10.10 7.40
N ALA A 128 -4.72 9.18 8.35
CA ALA A 128 -5.17 7.80 8.20
C ALA A 128 -6.41 7.60 9.08
N ILE A 129 -7.46 6.99 8.50
CA ILE A 129 -8.57 6.43 9.26
C ILE A 129 -8.28 4.95 9.44
N VAL A 130 -7.97 4.55 10.66
CA VAL A 130 -7.50 3.20 10.99
C VAL A 130 -8.66 2.35 11.47
N PHE A 131 -8.81 1.20 10.86
CA PHE A 131 -9.76 0.15 11.22
C PHE A 131 -8.98 -0.99 11.88
N GLU A 132 -9.17 -1.21 13.15
CA GLU A 132 -8.52 -2.26 13.93
C GLU A 132 -9.52 -3.37 14.24
N GLY A 133 -9.33 -4.52 13.60
CA GLY A 133 -10.14 -5.70 13.81
C GLY A 133 -9.64 -6.54 14.99
N MET A 134 -10.55 -6.85 15.90
CA MET A 134 -10.29 -7.72 17.05
C MET A 134 -11.19 -8.94 16.98
N PRO A 135 -10.65 -10.17 16.95
CA PRO A 135 -11.46 -11.37 17.10
C PRO A 135 -12.21 -11.32 18.42
N LEU A 136 -13.52 -11.60 18.41
CA LEU A 136 -14.26 -11.75 19.63
C LEU A 136 -13.82 -13.05 20.33
N ALA A 137 -13.45 -12.95 21.61
CA ALA A 137 -13.14 -14.13 22.40
C ALA A 137 -14.39 -15.00 22.54
N GLU A 138 -14.31 -16.24 22.07
CA GLU A 138 -15.33 -17.25 22.38
C GLU A 138 -15.14 -17.64 23.86
N GLY A 139 -16.26 -17.66 24.62
CA GLY A 139 -16.26 -18.05 26.02
C GLY A 139 -15.67 -19.45 26.21
N GLY A 140 -14.59 -19.54 26.95
CA GLY A 140 -13.89 -20.77 27.31
C GLY A 140 -12.84 -20.46 28.35
N PRO A 141 -12.31 -21.48 29.07
CA PRO A 141 -11.26 -21.26 30.06
C PRO A 141 -10.06 -20.57 29.42
N PRO A 142 -9.28 -19.75 30.18
CA PRO A 142 -8.16 -18.99 29.64
C PRO A 142 -7.07 -19.93 29.12
N GLN A 143 -7.14 -20.27 27.86
CA GLN A 143 -6.05 -20.93 27.15
C GLN A 143 -5.04 -19.86 26.70
N LYS A 144 -3.74 -20.17 26.72
CA LYS A 144 -2.70 -19.35 26.12
C LYS A 144 -2.96 -19.23 24.63
N ARG A 145 -3.68 -18.18 24.20
CA ARG A 145 -3.98 -17.91 22.79
C ARG A 145 -3.22 -16.67 22.34
N VAL A 146 -2.64 -16.74 21.15
CA VAL A 146 -2.12 -15.55 20.46
C VAL A 146 -3.30 -14.90 19.73
N ALA A 147 -3.70 -13.71 20.14
CA ALA A 147 -4.66 -12.90 19.41
C ALA A 147 -3.92 -12.10 18.33
N VAL A 148 -4.27 -12.31 17.06
CA VAL A 148 -3.75 -11.51 15.94
C VAL A 148 -4.73 -10.37 15.68
N HIS A 149 -4.26 -9.14 15.83
CA HIS A 149 -5.02 -7.93 15.52
C HIS A 149 -4.62 -7.46 14.12
N GLY A 150 -5.59 -7.35 13.22
CA GLY A 150 -5.37 -6.76 11.90
C GLY A 150 -5.71 -5.27 11.90
N ARG A 151 -4.85 -4.44 11.28
CA ARG A 151 -5.09 -3.00 11.11
C ARG A 151 -5.09 -2.66 9.63
N ILE A 152 -6.10 -1.93 9.18
CA ILE A 152 -6.19 -1.36 7.83
C ILE A 152 -6.26 0.16 7.97
N GLY A 153 -5.31 0.87 7.35
CA GLY A 153 -5.33 2.32 7.28
C GLY A 153 -5.90 2.80 5.94
N VAL A 154 -7.01 3.50 5.98
CA VAL A 154 -7.52 4.25 4.83
C VAL A 154 -6.80 5.59 4.81
N VAL A 155 -5.99 5.81 3.77
CA VAL A 155 -5.26 7.07 3.63
C VAL A 155 -6.19 8.15 3.07
N LEU A 156 -6.26 9.28 3.77
CA LEU A 156 -7.02 10.45 3.36
C LEU A 156 -6.05 11.57 3.00
N TYR A 157 -6.26 12.14 1.82
CA TYR A 157 -5.59 13.34 1.34
C TYR A 157 -6.64 14.43 1.19
N GLU A 158 -6.42 15.53 1.89
CA GLU A 158 -7.24 16.73 1.81
C GLU A 158 -6.46 17.84 1.11
N THR A 159 -7.11 18.54 0.20
CA THR A 159 -6.57 19.73 -0.48
C THR A 159 -7.36 20.96 -0.07
N VAL A 160 -6.72 21.91 0.57
CA VAL A 160 -7.32 23.20 0.90
C VAL A 160 -6.83 24.27 -0.07
N GLY A 161 -7.76 25.00 -0.69
CA GLY A 161 -7.47 26.07 -1.63
C GLY A 161 -6.90 25.57 -2.95
N LYS A 162 -5.95 26.32 -3.54
CA LYS A 162 -5.41 26.04 -4.87
C LYS A 162 -4.23 25.06 -4.80
N PRO A 163 -4.31 23.89 -5.48
CA PRO A 163 -3.20 22.97 -5.55
C PRO A 163 -2.08 23.52 -6.44
N ASP A 164 -0.84 23.39 -5.96
CA ASP A 164 0.37 23.69 -6.70
C ASP A 164 1.27 22.45 -6.75
N ILE A 165 1.28 21.76 -7.89
CA ILE A 165 2.07 20.56 -8.12
C ILE A 165 3.41 20.94 -8.73
N LYS A 166 4.50 20.83 -7.97
CA LYS A 166 5.87 21.09 -8.41
C LYS A 166 6.72 19.83 -8.27
N ALA A 167 6.49 18.89 -9.16
CA ALA A 167 7.29 17.68 -9.24
C ALA A 167 8.64 17.96 -9.92
N GLN A 168 9.72 17.49 -9.31
CA GLN A 168 11.09 17.58 -9.82
C GLN A 168 11.66 16.18 -9.97
N PHE A 169 12.19 15.87 -11.14
CA PHE A 169 12.87 14.62 -11.43
C PHE A 169 14.36 14.81 -11.10
N GLU A 170 14.82 14.32 -9.95
CA GLU A 170 16.22 14.51 -9.50
C GLU A 170 17.17 13.52 -10.16
N ASP A 171 16.85 12.23 -10.17
CA ASP A 171 17.74 11.20 -10.70
C ASP A 171 16.99 10.05 -11.37
N PHE A 172 17.65 9.43 -12.37
CA PHE A 172 17.19 8.23 -13.05
C PHE A 172 18.38 7.33 -13.35
N GLN A 173 18.36 6.14 -12.78
CA GLN A 173 19.39 5.12 -12.98
C GLN A 173 18.78 3.84 -13.52
N VAL A 174 19.52 3.19 -14.42
CA VAL A 174 19.14 1.90 -15.01
C VAL A 174 20.34 0.98 -14.90
N SER A 175 20.13 -0.19 -14.29
CA SER A 175 21.21 -1.16 -14.06
C SER A 175 20.82 -2.55 -14.55
N PRO A 176 21.72 -3.23 -15.28
CA PRO A 176 21.49 -4.62 -15.67
C PRO A 176 21.44 -5.54 -14.45
N GLU A 177 20.55 -6.53 -14.49
CA GLU A 177 20.47 -7.63 -13.53
C GLU A 177 20.64 -8.98 -14.24
N LYS A 178 20.78 -10.07 -13.45
CA LYS A 178 20.97 -11.43 -14.01
C LYS A 178 19.81 -11.87 -14.92
N LYS A 179 18.59 -11.42 -14.64
CA LYS A 179 17.37 -11.80 -15.38
C LYS A 179 16.57 -10.58 -15.88
N GLY A 180 17.21 -9.42 -16.04
CA GLY A 180 16.49 -8.25 -16.48
C GLY A 180 17.21 -6.94 -16.22
N VAL A 181 16.43 -5.96 -15.78
CA VAL A 181 16.88 -4.59 -15.56
C VAL A 181 16.23 -4.02 -14.30
N SER A 182 17.02 -3.35 -13.46
CA SER A 182 16.51 -2.55 -12.36
C SER A 182 16.48 -1.07 -12.73
N PHE A 183 15.51 -0.38 -12.15
CA PHE A 183 15.26 1.04 -12.33
C PHE A 183 15.25 1.73 -10.98
N LYS A 184 15.89 2.88 -10.88
CA LYS A 184 15.83 3.77 -9.72
C LYS A 184 15.47 5.16 -10.18
N LEU A 185 14.39 5.70 -9.64
CA LEU A 185 13.91 7.05 -9.89
C LEU A 185 13.91 7.83 -8.59
N THR A 186 14.45 9.04 -8.60
CA THR A 186 14.38 9.97 -7.47
C THR A 186 13.53 11.16 -7.85
N LEU A 187 12.44 11.37 -7.12
CA LEU A 187 11.46 12.42 -7.36
C LEU A 187 11.31 13.30 -6.11
N ALA A 188 11.37 14.61 -6.29
CA ALA A 188 11.11 15.58 -5.23
C ALA A 188 9.80 16.35 -5.49
N ASN A 189 9.07 16.65 -4.44
CA ASN A 189 7.88 17.48 -4.47
C ASN A 189 8.17 18.84 -3.83
N LYS A 190 8.26 19.88 -4.64
CA LYS A 190 8.45 21.28 -4.22
C LYS A 190 7.13 22.06 -4.19
N GLY A 191 6.01 21.40 -4.42
CA GLY A 191 4.67 21.97 -4.38
C GLY A 191 4.04 21.94 -2.99
N ASN A 192 2.77 22.37 -2.92
CA ASN A 192 2.02 22.44 -1.67
C ASN A 192 1.06 21.27 -1.46
N VAL A 193 0.83 20.42 -2.47
CA VAL A 193 -0.01 19.22 -2.40
C VAL A 193 0.78 17.99 -2.80
N HIS A 194 0.35 16.80 -2.39
CA HIS A 194 0.93 15.56 -2.90
C HIS A 194 0.65 15.41 -4.40
N PHE A 195 1.52 14.69 -5.08
CA PHE A 195 1.24 14.16 -6.41
C PHE A 195 1.44 12.66 -6.45
N ARG A 196 0.89 12.02 -7.45
CA ARG A 196 1.09 10.60 -7.72
C ARG A 196 1.67 10.41 -9.10
N VAL A 197 2.58 9.44 -9.21
CA VAL A 197 3.06 8.94 -10.50
C VAL A 197 1.99 7.99 -11.03
N LYS A 198 1.24 8.40 -12.05
CA LYS A 198 0.15 7.60 -12.64
C LYS A 198 0.44 7.36 -14.12
N LYS A 199 -0.03 6.24 -14.68
CA LYS A 199 0.04 5.98 -16.14
C LYS A 199 1.39 6.35 -16.75
N SER A 200 2.46 5.93 -16.11
CA SER A 200 3.85 6.26 -16.42
C SER A 200 4.60 5.04 -16.91
N TRP A 201 5.57 5.22 -17.77
CA TRP A 201 6.30 4.09 -18.36
C TRP A 201 7.75 4.42 -18.65
N ILE A 202 8.54 3.37 -18.78
CA ILE A 202 9.90 3.39 -19.28
C ILE A 202 9.94 2.61 -20.59
N THR A 203 10.35 3.26 -21.68
CA THR A 203 10.55 2.63 -22.99
C THR A 203 12.03 2.30 -23.13
N LEU A 204 12.35 1.04 -23.42
CA LEU A 204 13.70 0.61 -23.72
C LEU A 204 13.89 0.52 -25.24
N LYS A 205 14.92 1.17 -25.77
CA LYS A 205 15.29 1.18 -27.18
C LYS A 205 16.68 0.57 -27.36
N ASN A 206 16.86 -0.17 -28.44
CA ASN A 206 18.18 -0.67 -28.84
C ASN A 206 19.05 0.44 -29.49
N SER A 207 20.29 0.11 -29.89
CA SER A 207 21.23 1.05 -30.54
C SER A 207 20.73 1.59 -31.89
N GLN A 208 19.72 0.95 -32.50
CA GLN A 208 19.10 1.40 -33.75
C GLN A 208 17.87 2.28 -33.50
N GLY A 209 17.52 2.56 -32.23
CA GLY A 209 16.37 3.34 -31.83
C GLY A 209 15.04 2.58 -31.83
N ALA A 210 15.03 1.28 -32.14
CA ALA A 210 13.84 0.46 -32.10
C ALA A 210 13.42 0.15 -30.65
N GLU A 211 12.12 0.27 -30.36
CA GLU A 211 11.57 -0.14 -29.06
C GLU A 211 11.67 -1.66 -28.88
N VAL A 212 12.28 -2.09 -27.77
CA VAL A 212 12.44 -3.52 -27.44
C VAL A 212 11.65 -3.94 -26.22
N ALA A 213 11.28 -2.98 -25.35
CA ALA A 213 10.38 -3.22 -24.22
C ALA A 213 9.75 -1.93 -23.72
N LYS A 214 8.57 -2.07 -23.10
CA LYS A 214 7.87 -1.01 -22.37
C LYS A 214 7.54 -1.51 -20.96
N VAL A 215 7.97 -0.78 -19.95
CA VAL A 215 7.85 -1.14 -18.55
C VAL A 215 6.99 -0.10 -17.85
N GLU A 216 5.94 -0.54 -17.18
CA GLU A 216 5.08 0.35 -16.39
C GLU A 216 5.82 0.78 -15.11
N VAL A 217 5.73 2.07 -14.78
CA VAL A 217 6.25 2.63 -13.53
C VAL A 217 5.18 2.49 -12.45
N PRO A 218 5.51 1.91 -11.28
CA PRO A 218 4.56 1.77 -10.18
C PRO A 218 3.93 3.11 -9.76
N ASP A 219 2.61 3.08 -9.47
CA ASP A 219 1.88 4.25 -8.96
C ASP A 219 2.27 4.53 -7.51
N ILE A 220 3.01 5.61 -7.28
CA ILE A 220 3.46 6.02 -5.95
C ILE A 220 3.07 7.48 -5.65
N PRO A 221 2.75 7.80 -4.39
CA PRO A 221 2.60 9.18 -3.94
C PRO A 221 3.96 9.81 -3.58
N VAL A 222 4.07 11.12 -3.81
CA VAL A 222 5.17 11.96 -3.31
C VAL A 222 4.56 13.11 -2.51
N LEU A 223 4.79 13.13 -1.19
CA LEU A 223 4.22 14.11 -0.28
C LEU A 223 4.86 15.49 -0.44
N PRO A 224 4.18 16.59 -0.09
CA PRO A 224 4.75 17.93 -0.14
C PRO A 224 6.04 18.03 0.67
N GLY A 225 7.08 18.63 0.08
CA GLY A 225 8.41 18.79 0.69
C GLY A 225 9.25 17.51 0.74
N ALA A 226 8.72 16.36 0.34
CA ALA A 226 9.43 15.09 0.39
C ALA A 226 10.20 14.81 -0.91
N THR A 227 11.23 13.98 -0.78
CA THR A 227 11.91 13.27 -1.87
C THR A 227 11.64 11.77 -1.74
N ARG A 228 11.32 11.11 -2.85
CA ARG A 228 11.01 9.69 -2.93
C ARG A 228 11.96 8.98 -3.88
N ASP A 229 12.53 7.88 -3.42
CA ASP A 229 13.23 6.90 -4.25
C ASP A 229 12.25 5.78 -4.57
N LEU A 230 12.09 5.50 -5.85
CA LEU A 230 11.35 4.35 -6.36
C LEU A 230 12.33 3.39 -7.01
N GLU A 231 12.48 2.22 -6.43
CA GLU A 231 13.33 1.15 -6.97
C GLU A 231 12.45 -0.05 -7.31
N PHE A 232 12.59 -0.57 -8.53
CA PHE A 232 11.89 -1.77 -8.97
C PHE A 232 12.64 -2.43 -10.12
N SER A 233 12.41 -3.75 -10.30
CA SER A 233 13.04 -4.53 -11.35
C SER A 233 12.01 -5.14 -12.29
N LYS A 234 12.43 -5.40 -13.52
CA LYS A 234 11.63 -6.11 -14.51
C LYS A 234 12.45 -7.22 -15.15
N GLU A 235 11.93 -8.44 -15.10
CA GLU A 235 12.52 -9.55 -15.85
C GLU A 235 12.31 -9.30 -17.35
N LEU A 236 13.43 -9.26 -18.09
CA LEU A 236 13.47 -9.00 -19.52
C LEU A 236 14.64 -9.77 -20.15
N ALA A 237 14.37 -10.52 -21.20
CA ALA A 237 15.39 -11.21 -21.98
C ALA A 237 15.96 -10.24 -23.03
N LEU A 238 16.90 -9.38 -22.63
CA LEU A 238 17.58 -8.45 -23.54
C LEU A 238 18.90 -9.05 -24.01
N PRO A 239 19.17 -9.11 -25.32
CA PRO A 239 20.49 -9.47 -25.87
C PRO A 239 21.60 -8.54 -25.36
N ARG A 240 22.85 -8.98 -25.49
CA ARG A 240 24.00 -8.11 -25.22
C ARG A 240 24.00 -6.91 -26.14
N GLY A 241 24.28 -5.73 -25.59
CA GLY A 241 24.28 -4.51 -26.37
C GLY A 241 24.05 -3.27 -25.52
N THR A 242 24.11 -2.12 -26.17
CA THR A 242 23.81 -0.82 -25.57
C THR A 242 22.35 -0.46 -25.85
N TYR A 243 21.69 0.04 -24.81
CA TYR A 243 20.28 0.40 -24.82
C TYR A 243 20.10 1.83 -24.28
N GLN A 244 19.00 2.45 -24.66
CA GLN A 244 18.52 3.71 -24.09
C GLN A 244 17.18 3.46 -23.40
N ALA A 245 17.09 3.83 -22.12
CA ALA A 245 15.85 3.89 -21.38
C ALA A 245 15.31 5.31 -21.41
N GLU A 246 14.06 5.48 -21.82
CA GLU A 246 13.34 6.74 -21.84
C GLU A 246 12.15 6.64 -20.87
N VAL A 247 12.22 7.35 -19.73
CA VAL A 247 11.13 7.42 -18.76
C VAL A 247 10.23 8.61 -19.05
N VAL A 248 8.91 8.38 -18.95
CA VAL A 248 7.88 9.41 -19.06
C VAL A 248 6.93 9.25 -17.88
N LEU A 249 6.81 10.30 -17.05
CA LEU A 249 6.00 10.32 -15.83
C LEU A 249 4.85 11.29 -15.95
N ASP A 250 3.63 10.78 -15.73
CA ASP A 250 2.45 11.59 -15.48
C ASP A 250 2.34 11.83 -13.96
N VAL A 251 2.41 13.08 -13.56
CA VAL A 251 2.33 13.52 -12.16
C VAL A 251 1.10 14.39 -11.90
N GLY A 252 0.10 14.33 -12.79
CA GLY A 252 -1.13 15.13 -12.68
C GLY A 252 -0.98 16.57 -13.11
N ARG A 253 0.06 16.89 -13.92
CA ARG A 253 0.25 18.20 -14.57
C ARG A 253 -0.12 18.10 -16.05
N ARG A 254 -0.18 19.27 -16.75
CA ARG A 254 -0.33 19.29 -18.20
C ARG A 254 0.87 18.68 -18.93
N ASP A 255 2.08 18.87 -18.36
CA ASP A 255 3.34 18.41 -18.93
C ASP A 255 3.82 17.15 -18.22
N PHE A 256 4.33 16.21 -19.01
CA PHE A 256 5.02 15.02 -18.50
C PHE A 256 6.44 15.36 -18.08
N LEU A 257 6.94 14.65 -17.06
CA LEU A 257 8.36 14.65 -16.74
C LEU A 257 9.04 13.53 -17.50
N GLY A 258 10.22 13.79 -18.07
CA GLY A 258 10.96 12.78 -18.81
C GLY A 258 12.45 12.85 -18.58
N ARG A 259 13.09 11.67 -18.65
CA ARG A 259 14.56 11.52 -18.69
C ARG A 259 14.95 10.36 -19.58
N LYS A 260 16.21 10.41 -20.02
CA LYS A 260 16.86 9.35 -20.79
C LYS A 260 18.15 8.92 -20.10
N GLN A 261 18.39 7.63 -20.12
CA GLN A 261 19.61 7.01 -19.58
C GLN A 261 20.05 5.87 -20.49
N SER A 262 21.33 5.90 -20.87
CA SER A 262 21.94 4.77 -21.60
C SER A 262 22.49 3.75 -20.61
N PHE A 263 22.40 2.47 -20.95
CA PHE A 263 22.96 1.37 -20.18
C PHE A 263 23.42 0.24 -21.12
N THR A 264 24.27 -0.65 -20.61
CA THR A 264 24.82 -1.74 -21.43
C THR A 264 24.58 -3.07 -20.74
N ILE A 265 24.01 -4.03 -21.46
CA ILE A 265 23.94 -5.42 -21.07
C ILE A 265 25.27 -6.10 -21.47
N GLY A 266 26.07 -6.40 -20.46
CA GLY A 266 27.39 -7.04 -20.62
C GLY A 266 27.34 -8.56 -20.56
N ARG A 267 28.52 -9.15 -20.32
CA ARG A 267 28.71 -10.62 -20.19
C ARG A 267 28.06 -11.21 -18.96
#